data_9be689cf012fc29c3b9122bb54491af8
#
_entry.id   9be689cf012fc29c3b9122bb54491af8
#
_cell.length_a   1.000
_cell.length_b   1.000
_cell.length_c   1.000
_cell.angle_alpha   90.00
_cell.angle_beta   90.00
_cell.angle_gamma   90.00
#
_symmetry.space_group_name_H-M   'P 1'
#
loop_
_entity.id
_entity.type
_entity.pdbx_description
1 polymer ?
#
loop_
_entity_poly.entity_id
_entity_poly.type
_entity_poly.pdbx_seq_one_letter_code
_entity_poly.pdbx_strand_id
1 'polypeptide(L)'
;MPARMDAGAAIEVQGLTKRYGSHVAVDSVSFSVRRGEAFGILGPNGAGKTTTLEMIEGLRKPDAGEITVLGERVWPDPRRIQARIGVQLQTTSLFDMLTAKELLELFARFYLQTDAAGRAARALAQVGLDAKGGDYAKNLSGGQQQRLAIALALVHDPEIVFLDEATTGLDPQARRNLWDVIRSINQEHGKTVVLTTHYLEEAEVLCERVAIMDESRIVALDTPAGLIAALDADARVSYTDSAGDHAVYVRDAQATVLDVLEAAREKGETVQNLAVKGADLEDVFLSLTGREYRE
;
A
#
# COMPACT_ATOMS: atom_id res chain seq x y z
N MET A 1 -7.98 -27.73 6.44
CA MET A 1 -8.47 -27.94 5.06
C MET A 1 -7.75 -26.93 4.18
N PRO A 2 -7.10 -27.31 3.08
CA PRO A 2 -6.52 -26.32 2.18
C PRO A 2 -7.65 -25.45 1.62
N ALA A 3 -7.47 -24.11 1.67
CA ALA A 3 -8.39 -23.16 1.10
C ALA A 3 -8.58 -23.46 -0.40
N ARG A 4 -9.82 -23.50 -0.88
CA ARG A 4 -10.15 -23.65 -2.30
C ARG A 4 -9.47 -22.51 -3.05
N MET A 5 -8.64 -22.84 -4.03
CA MET A 5 -8.06 -21.87 -4.97
C MET A 5 -9.22 -21.12 -5.65
N ASP A 6 -9.23 -19.79 -5.48
CA ASP A 6 -10.22 -18.93 -6.11
C ASP A 6 -9.85 -18.80 -7.59
N ALA A 7 -10.71 -19.28 -8.49
CA ALA A 7 -10.46 -19.29 -9.94
C ALA A 7 -10.27 -17.88 -10.57
N GLY A 8 -10.40 -16.83 -9.75
CA GLY A 8 -10.23 -15.42 -10.12
C GLY A 8 -9.02 -14.72 -9.46
N ALA A 9 -8.20 -15.42 -8.66
CA ALA A 9 -7.08 -14.78 -7.97
C ALA A 9 -5.93 -14.44 -8.92
N ALA A 10 -5.39 -13.22 -8.78
CA ALA A 10 -4.15 -12.82 -9.42
C ALA A 10 -2.94 -13.29 -8.60
N ILE A 11 -3.07 -13.30 -7.26
CA ILE A 11 -2.03 -13.72 -6.33
C ILE A 11 -2.65 -14.59 -5.24
N GLU A 12 -2.00 -15.69 -4.90
CA GLU A 12 -2.32 -16.52 -3.75
C GLU A 12 -1.05 -16.76 -2.93
N VAL A 13 -1.11 -16.50 -1.64
CA VAL A 13 -0.04 -16.67 -0.67
C VAL A 13 -0.52 -17.59 0.43
N GLN A 14 0.22 -18.66 0.73
CA GLN A 14 -0.16 -19.65 1.73
C GLN A 14 1.00 -19.97 2.66
N GLY A 15 0.84 -19.67 3.95
CA GLY A 15 1.81 -19.99 5.02
C GLY A 15 3.20 -19.40 4.81
N LEU A 16 3.29 -18.24 4.16
CA LEU A 16 4.54 -17.63 3.76
C LEU A 16 5.40 -17.28 4.97
N THR A 17 6.64 -17.74 4.97
CA THR A 17 7.57 -17.53 6.10
C THR A 17 8.94 -17.14 5.59
N LYS A 18 9.56 -16.15 6.26
CA LYS A 18 10.94 -15.71 6.02
C LYS A 18 11.67 -15.44 7.32
N ARG A 19 12.90 -15.96 7.41
CA ARG A 19 13.78 -15.81 8.58
C ARG A 19 15.15 -15.27 8.16
N TYR A 20 15.73 -14.45 9.00
CA TYR A 20 17.10 -13.95 8.89
C TYR A 20 17.83 -14.26 10.21
N GLY A 21 18.54 -15.37 10.23
CA GLY A 21 19.11 -15.90 11.48
C GLY A 21 18.00 -16.21 12.49
N SER A 22 18.04 -15.56 13.65
CA SER A 22 17.01 -15.69 14.70
C SER A 22 15.78 -14.81 14.48
N HIS A 23 15.86 -13.78 13.60
CA HIS A 23 14.78 -12.86 13.34
C HIS A 23 13.78 -13.45 12.33
N VAL A 24 12.50 -13.46 12.69
CA VAL A 24 11.41 -13.86 11.81
C VAL A 24 10.83 -12.60 11.17
N ALA A 25 11.09 -12.39 9.88
CA ALA A 25 10.62 -11.20 9.18
C ALA A 25 9.19 -11.35 8.62
N VAL A 26 8.79 -12.60 8.31
CA VAL A 26 7.43 -12.95 7.90
C VAL A 26 7.08 -14.30 8.51
N ASP A 27 5.94 -14.40 9.21
CA ASP A 27 5.55 -15.58 9.98
C ASP A 27 4.18 -16.10 9.55
N SER A 28 4.18 -17.14 8.70
CA SER A 28 2.99 -17.88 8.25
C SER A 28 1.88 -17.02 7.64
N VAL A 29 2.26 -16.04 6.84
CA VAL A 29 1.34 -15.10 6.18
C VAL A 29 0.56 -15.78 5.07
N SER A 30 -0.78 -15.57 5.03
CA SER A 30 -1.66 -16.13 4.00
C SER A 30 -2.72 -15.10 3.58
N PHE A 31 -2.85 -14.88 2.27
CA PHE A 31 -3.88 -14.01 1.67
C PHE A 31 -4.01 -14.27 0.18
N SER A 32 -5.04 -13.68 -0.42
CA SER A 32 -5.22 -13.68 -1.88
C SER A 32 -5.56 -12.28 -2.39
N VAL A 33 -5.16 -11.99 -3.63
CA VAL A 33 -5.48 -10.76 -4.36
C VAL A 33 -6.26 -11.15 -5.61
N ARG A 34 -7.38 -10.47 -5.88
CA ARG A 34 -8.22 -10.71 -7.06
C ARG A 34 -7.61 -10.02 -8.29
N ARG A 35 -7.98 -10.48 -9.48
CA ARG A 35 -7.61 -9.76 -10.73
C ARG A 35 -8.30 -8.40 -10.77
N GLY A 36 -7.53 -7.36 -11.12
CA GLY A 36 -8.01 -5.98 -11.18
C GLY A 36 -8.21 -5.31 -9.82
N GLU A 37 -7.91 -5.99 -8.72
CA GLU A 37 -8.03 -5.42 -7.36
C GLU A 37 -6.86 -4.47 -7.06
N ALA A 38 -7.15 -3.38 -6.35
CA ALA A 38 -6.16 -2.58 -5.63
C ALA A 38 -6.07 -3.10 -4.19
N PHE A 39 -4.96 -3.77 -3.87
CA PHE A 39 -4.73 -4.43 -2.58
C PHE A 39 -3.58 -3.77 -1.82
N GLY A 40 -3.83 -3.42 -0.56
CA GLY A 40 -2.85 -2.79 0.33
C GLY A 40 -2.26 -3.76 1.35
N ILE A 41 -0.95 -3.64 1.59
CA ILE A 41 -0.29 -4.23 2.76
C ILE A 41 0.15 -3.07 3.65
N LEU A 42 -0.58 -2.86 4.74
CA LEU A 42 -0.41 -1.77 5.68
C LEU A 42 0.32 -2.25 6.93
N GLY A 43 1.17 -1.42 7.51
CA GLY A 43 1.82 -1.73 8.77
C GLY A 43 3.02 -0.83 9.06
N PRO A 44 3.54 -0.82 10.29
CA PRO A 44 4.70 -0.03 10.66
C PRO A 44 5.98 -0.51 9.96
N ASN A 45 7.03 0.29 10.06
CA ASN A 45 8.34 -0.09 9.57
C ASN A 45 8.83 -1.35 10.30
N GLY A 46 9.36 -2.30 9.55
CA GLY A 46 9.80 -3.60 10.09
C GLY A 46 8.71 -4.66 10.28
N ALA A 47 7.44 -4.38 9.94
CA ALA A 47 6.35 -5.37 10.03
C ALA A 47 6.46 -6.53 9.02
N GLY A 48 7.38 -6.46 8.04
CA GLY A 48 7.57 -7.51 7.04
C GLY A 48 6.96 -7.22 5.67
N LYS A 49 6.41 -6.03 5.42
CA LYS A 49 5.73 -5.62 4.18
C LYS A 49 6.60 -5.82 2.93
N THR A 50 7.74 -5.13 2.86
CA THR A 50 8.71 -5.22 1.74
C THR A 50 9.19 -6.65 1.54
N THR A 51 9.52 -7.38 2.63
CA THR A 51 9.96 -8.77 2.54
C THR A 51 8.87 -9.68 1.95
N THR A 52 7.61 -9.46 2.31
CA THR A 52 6.46 -10.18 1.74
C THR A 52 6.33 -9.88 0.26
N LEU A 53 6.41 -8.61 -0.12
CA LEU A 53 6.33 -8.17 -1.52
C LEU A 53 7.46 -8.79 -2.36
N GLU A 54 8.72 -8.67 -1.93
CA GLU A 54 9.89 -9.24 -2.62
C GLU A 54 9.79 -10.76 -2.83
N MET A 55 9.16 -11.50 -1.92
CA MET A 55 8.94 -12.93 -2.10
C MET A 55 7.89 -13.22 -3.18
N ILE A 56 6.85 -12.41 -3.28
CA ILE A 56 5.79 -12.54 -4.31
C ILE A 56 6.34 -12.15 -5.68
N GLU A 57 7.17 -11.11 -5.75
CA GLU A 57 7.85 -10.64 -6.96
C GLU A 57 8.94 -11.61 -7.47
N GLY A 58 9.27 -12.63 -6.67
CA GLY A 58 10.33 -13.57 -7.01
C GLY A 58 11.75 -13.01 -6.85
N LEU A 59 11.92 -11.91 -6.11
CA LEU A 59 13.21 -11.33 -5.78
C LEU A 59 13.85 -12.03 -4.57
N ARG A 60 13.03 -12.59 -3.68
CA ARG A 60 13.48 -13.23 -2.45
C ARG A 60 12.81 -14.58 -2.25
N LYS A 61 13.60 -15.62 -2.10
CA LYS A 61 13.07 -16.96 -1.87
C LYS A 61 12.51 -17.09 -0.45
N PRO A 62 11.27 -17.59 -0.26
CA PRO A 62 10.73 -17.92 1.03
C PRO A 62 11.43 -19.13 1.67
N ASP A 63 11.39 -19.22 2.98
CA ASP A 63 11.88 -20.38 3.73
C ASP A 63 10.79 -21.46 3.90
N ALA A 64 9.51 -21.03 3.92
CA ALA A 64 8.34 -21.92 3.90
C ALA A 64 7.14 -21.23 3.25
N GLY A 65 6.12 -22.01 2.91
CA GLY A 65 4.89 -21.55 2.26
C GLY A 65 4.96 -21.62 0.74
N GLU A 66 3.85 -21.28 0.11
CA GLU A 66 3.69 -21.31 -1.35
C GLU A 66 3.15 -19.97 -1.86
N ILE A 67 3.59 -19.57 -3.05
CA ILE A 67 3.15 -18.36 -3.74
C ILE A 67 2.78 -18.75 -5.17
N THR A 68 1.56 -18.37 -5.56
CA THR A 68 1.08 -18.47 -6.94
C THR A 68 0.74 -17.08 -7.44
N VAL A 69 1.26 -16.70 -8.61
CA VAL A 69 1.00 -15.43 -9.29
C VAL A 69 0.51 -15.74 -10.69
N LEU A 70 -0.65 -15.19 -11.07
CA LEU A 70 -1.29 -15.39 -12.38
C LEU A 70 -1.48 -16.89 -12.74
N GLY A 71 -1.71 -17.73 -11.72
CA GLY A 71 -1.88 -19.18 -11.86
C GLY A 71 -0.57 -19.98 -11.95
N GLU A 72 0.58 -19.33 -11.86
CA GLU A 72 1.89 -19.99 -11.90
C GLU A 72 2.59 -19.91 -10.54
N ARG A 73 3.21 -21.01 -10.11
CA ARG A 73 4.05 -21.01 -8.90
C ARG A 73 5.28 -20.13 -9.13
N VAL A 74 5.53 -19.20 -8.22
CA VAL A 74 6.68 -18.30 -8.29
C VAL A 74 8.00 -19.06 -8.17
N TRP A 75 8.08 -20.01 -7.26
CA TRP A 75 9.29 -20.77 -7.00
C TRP A 75 9.17 -22.21 -7.51
N PRO A 76 10.21 -22.83 -8.08
CA PRO A 76 11.63 -22.40 -8.04
C PRO A 76 12.09 -21.47 -9.17
N ASP A 77 11.26 -21.14 -10.17
CA ASP A 77 11.67 -20.31 -11.33
C ASP A 77 10.79 -19.04 -11.44
N PRO A 78 11.18 -17.93 -10.80
CA PRO A 78 10.41 -16.70 -10.80
C PRO A 78 10.40 -15.94 -12.12
N ARG A 79 11.30 -16.26 -13.08
CA ARG A 79 11.44 -15.50 -14.33
C ARG A 79 10.17 -15.46 -15.16
N ARG A 80 9.34 -16.51 -15.07
CA ARG A 80 8.07 -16.60 -15.81
C ARG A 80 7.10 -15.51 -15.39
N ILE A 81 7.02 -15.25 -14.08
CA ILE A 81 6.12 -14.23 -13.56
C ILE A 81 6.71 -12.83 -13.70
N GLN A 82 8.04 -12.68 -13.62
CA GLN A 82 8.72 -11.39 -13.69
C GLN A 82 8.52 -10.66 -15.02
N ALA A 83 8.29 -11.40 -16.12
CA ALA A 83 7.95 -10.81 -17.41
C ALA A 83 6.51 -10.24 -17.47
N ARG A 84 5.65 -10.60 -16.52
CA ARG A 84 4.22 -10.24 -16.48
C ARG A 84 3.86 -9.28 -15.34
N ILE A 85 4.81 -8.96 -14.48
CA ILE A 85 4.65 -8.05 -13.35
C ILE A 85 5.51 -6.80 -13.54
N GLY A 86 5.03 -5.67 -13.10
CA GLY A 86 5.79 -4.42 -12.98
C GLY A 86 6.12 -4.16 -11.52
N VAL A 87 7.35 -3.78 -11.24
CA VAL A 87 7.80 -3.55 -9.86
C VAL A 87 8.42 -2.16 -9.75
N GLN A 88 7.89 -1.34 -8.85
CA GLN A 88 8.52 -0.11 -8.40
C GLN A 88 9.06 -0.37 -6.99
N LEU A 89 10.38 -0.38 -6.86
CA LEU A 89 11.08 -0.61 -5.60
C LEU A 89 11.10 0.67 -4.74
N GLN A 90 11.18 0.50 -3.43
CA GLN A 90 11.28 1.59 -2.46
C GLN A 90 12.41 2.58 -2.79
N THR A 91 13.56 2.09 -3.24
CA THR A 91 14.67 2.92 -3.69
C THR A 91 14.88 2.74 -5.18
N THR A 92 14.53 3.74 -5.97
CA THR A 92 14.73 3.72 -7.42
C THR A 92 15.90 4.62 -7.77
N SER A 93 17.04 4.02 -8.13
CA SER A 93 18.17 4.77 -8.71
C SER A 93 17.93 4.94 -10.20
N LEU A 94 17.51 6.12 -10.61
CA LEU A 94 17.36 6.47 -12.03
C LEU A 94 18.74 6.77 -12.64
N PHE A 95 18.90 6.48 -13.94
CA PHE A 95 20.13 6.83 -14.65
C PHE A 95 20.14 8.33 -14.94
N ASP A 96 20.96 9.08 -14.22
CA ASP A 96 21.03 10.54 -14.23
C ASP A 96 21.30 11.15 -15.62
N MET A 97 22.00 10.41 -16.49
CA MET A 97 22.45 10.85 -17.80
C MET A 97 21.48 10.48 -18.94
N LEU A 98 20.35 9.87 -18.62
CA LEU A 98 19.30 9.56 -19.59
C LEU A 98 18.10 10.48 -19.37
N THR A 99 17.46 10.86 -20.47
CA THR A 99 16.15 11.49 -20.45
C THR A 99 15.08 10.49 -20.02
N ALA A 100 13.95 10.96 -19.53
CA ALA A 100 12.84 10.10 -19.14
C ALA A 100 12.40 9.15 -20.26
N LYS A 101 12.35 9.64 -21.50
CA LYS A 101 12.01 8.84 -22.67
C LYS A 101 13.10 7.81 -22.99
N GLU A 102 14.38 8.19 -23.02
CA GLU A 102 15.48 7.25 -23.27
C GLU A 102 15.54 6.13 -22.24
N LEU A 103 15.29 6.48 -20.98
CA LEU A 103 15.24 5.50 -19.90
C LEU A 103 14.12 4.48 -20.10
N LEU A 104 12.93 4.94 -20.44
CA LEU A 104 11.80 4.07 -20.74
C LEU A 104 12.02 3.21 -22.00
N GLU A 105 12.60 3.77 -23.05
CA GLU A 105 12.97 3.00 -24.26
C GLU A 105 13.99 1.92 -23.95
N LEU A 106 14.99 2.21 -23.10
CA LEU A 106 15.98 1.24 -22.64
C LEU A 106 15.31 0.07 -21.91
N PHE A 107 14.41 0.39 -20.93
CA PHE A 107 13.70 -0.65 -20.19
C PHE A 107 12.74 -1.45 -21.08
N ALA A 108 12.01 -0.80 -22.00
CA ALA A 108 11.19 -1.52 -22.97
C ALA A 108 12.00 -2.55 -23.78
N ARG A 109 13.24 -2.22 -24.17
CA ARG A 109 14.14 -3.14 -24.87
C ARG A 109 14.59 -4.31 -24.01
N PHE A 110 14.80 -4.13 -22.70
CA PHE A 110 15.10 -5.24 -21.79
C PHE A 110 13.99 -6.29 -21.75
N TYR A 111 12.73 -5.86 -21.90
CA TYR A 111 11.58 -6.75 -22.02
C TYR A 111 11.32 -7.23 -23.48
N LEU A 112 12.31 -7.09 -24.38
CA LEU A 112 12.23 -7.51 -25.79
C LEU A 112 11.05 -6.90 -26.57
N GLN A 113 10.65 -5.69 -26.21
CA GLN A 113 9.54 -5.01 -26.87
C GLN A 113 9.99 -4.41 -28.22
N THR A 114 9.27 -4.72 -29.29
CA THR A 114 9.60 -4.26 -30.65
C THR A 114 9.31 -2.77 -30.87
N ASP A 115 8.31 -2.20 -30.16
CA ASP A 115 7.92 -0.78 -30.25
C ASP A 115 8.35 -0.05 -28.97
N ALA A 116 9.65 0.06 -28.72
CA ALA A 116 10.17 0.71 -27.51
C ALA A 116 9.76 2.18 -27.41
N ALA A 117 9.78 2.92 -28.51
CA ALA A 117 9.44 4.35 -28.52
C ALA A 117 7.94 4.59 -28.25
N GLY A 118 7.06 3.80 -28.87
CA GLY A 118 5.61 3.91 -28.61
C GLY A 118 5.25 3.47 -27.20
N ARG A 119 5.92 2.46 -26.66
CA ARG A 119 5.72 2.04 -25.25
C ARG A 119 6.20 3.10 -24.28
N ALA A 120 7.36 3.71 -24.50
CA ALA A 120 7.84 4.83 -23.71
C ALA A 120 6.86 6.00 -23.72
N ALA A 121 6.33 6.37 -24.88
CA ALA A 121 5.35 7.45 -24.99
C ALA A 121 4.05 7.13 -24.23
N ARG A 122 3.53 5.90 -24.35
CA ARG A 122 2.33 5.46 -23.59
C ARG A 122 2.58 5.47 -22.09
N ALA A 123 3.71 4.94 -21.62
CA ALA A 123 4.04 4.92 -20.20
C ALA A 123 4.19 6.34 -19.62
N LEU A 124 4.80 7.29 -20.35
CA LEU A 124 4.87 8.69 -19.96
C LEU A 124 3.47 9.31 -19.83
N ALA A 125 2.60 9.07 -20.80
CA ALA A 125 1.22 9.57 -20.78
C ALA A 125 0.42 9.02 -19.60
N GLN A 126 0.54 7.72 -19.30
CA GLN A 126 -0.14 7.06 -18.16
C GLN A 126 0.21 7.69 -16.80
N VAL A 127 1.42 8.26 -16.66
CA VAL A 127 1.84 8.91 -15.42
C VAL A 127 1.85 10.44 -15.50
N GLY A 128 1.32 11.02 -16.59
CA GLY A 128 1.25 12.47 -16.79
C GLY A 128 2.62 13.14 -16.91
N LEU A 129 3.57 12.50 -17.60
CA LEU A 129 4.92 12.99 -17.87
C LEU A 129 5.23 13.14 -19.37
N ASP A 130 4.22 13.13 -20.24
CA ASP A 130 4.38 13.25 -21.70
C ASP A 130 5.16 14.50 -22.11
N ALA A 131 4.87 15.67 -21.48
CA ALA A 131 5.60 16.91 -21.72
C ALA A 131 7.04 16.92 -21.18
N LYS A 132 7.42 15.92 -20.36
CA LYS A 132 8.71 15.80 -19.67
C LYS A 132 9.61 14.70 -20.24
N GLY A 133 9.21 14.06 -21.30
CA GLY A 133 9.97 12.96 -21.91
C GLY A 133 11.40 13.31 -22.33
N GLY A 134 11.65 14.58 -22.72
CA GLY A 134 12.96 15.09 -23.08
C GLY A 134 13.84 15.58 -21.92
N ASP A 135 13.28 15.67 -20.68
CA ASP A 135 14.04 16.12 -19.52
C ASP A 135 14.89 14.97 -18.98
N TYR A 136 16.11 15.27 -18.51
CA TYR A 136 16.94 14.29 -17.82
C TYR A 136 16.28 13.86 -16.51
N ALA A 137 16.38 12.55 -16.18
CA ALA A 137 15.77 11.98 -14.99
C ALA A 137 16.15 12.74 -13.70
N LYS A 138 17.43 13.14 -13.56
CA LYS A 138 17.95 13.92 -12.43
C LYS A 138 17.35 15.31 -12.28
N ASN A 139 16.81 15.89 -13.35
CA ASN A 139 16.24 17.25 -13.36
C ASN A 139 14.74 17.25 -13.01
N LEU A 140 14.12 16.09 -12.89
CA LEU A 140 12.74 15.95 -12.48
C LEU A 140 12.60 16.21 -10.98
N SER A 141 11.47 16.79 -10.55
CA SER A 141 11.15 16.88 -9.12
C SER A 141 10.97 15.48 -8.50
N GLY A 142 11.06 15.35 -7.17
CA GLY A 142 10.89 14.08 -6.48
C GLY A 142 9.59 13.35 -6.86
N GLY A 143 8.46 14.05 -6.89
CA GLY A 143 7.19 13.47 -7.35
C GLY A 143 7.17 13.10 -8.83
N GLN A 144 7.91 13.80 -9.70
CA GLN A 144 8.07 13.43 -11.10
C GLN A 144 8.99 12.20 -11.25
N GLN A 145 10.06 12.11 -10.47
CA GLN A 145 10.93 10.92 -10.44
C GLN A 145 10.17 9.68 -9.99
N GLN A 146 9.30 9.84 -8.99
CA GLN A 146 8.47 8.74 -8.51
C GLN A 146 7.47 8.27 -9.58
N ARG A 147 6.83 9.22 -10.30
CA ARG A 147 5.98 8.88 -11.45
C ARG A 147 6.75 8.23 -12.58
N LEU A 148 7.99 8.64 -12.85
CA LEU A 148 8.87 7.99 -13.82
C LEU A 148 9.23 6.56 -13.37
N ALA A 149 9.47 6.32 -12.08
CA ALA A 149 9.70 4.97 -11.56
C ALA A 149 8.50 4.04 -11.78
N ILE A 150 7.28 4.55 -11.58
CA ILE A 150 6.06 3.80 -11.91
C ILE A 150 5.94 3.57 -13.43
N ALA A 151 6.27 4.58 -14.26
CA ALA A 151 6.26 4.40 -15.72
C ALA A 151 7.22 3.30 -16.17
N LEU A 152 8.38 3.16 -15.55
CA LEU A 152 9.32 2.06 -15.79
C LEU A 152 8.71 0.69 -15.47
N ALA A 153 7.96 0.60 -14.37
CA ALA A 153 7.23 -0.62 -14.02
C ALA A 153 6.10 -0.94 -15.01
N LEU A 154 5.55 0.05 -15.72
CA LEU A 154 4.44 -0.11 -16.67
C LEU A 154 4.89 -0.34 -18.12
N VAL A 155 6.13 -0.04 -18.48
CA VAL A 155 6.59 0.08 -19.88
C VAL A 155 6.40 -1.19 -20.73
N HIS A 156 6.43 -2.36 -20.10
CA HIS A 156 6.22 -3.65 -20.78
C HIS A 156 4.77 -4.15 -20.72
N ASP A 157 3.85 -3.33 -20.19
CA ASP A 157 2.42 -3.61 -20.08
C ASP A 157 2.08 -4.81 -19.17
N PRO A 158 2.49 -4.78 -17.88
CA PRO A 158 2.28 -5.90 -16.96
C PRO A 158 0.81 -6.11 -16.61
N GLU A 159 0.46 -7.30 -16.12
CA GLU A 159 -0.88 -7.62 -15.58
C GLU A 159 -1.02 -7.18 -14.13
N ILE A 160 0.09 -7.19 -13.37
CA ILE A 160 0.13 -6.80 -11.95
C ILE A 160 1.23 -5.76 -11.78
N VAL A 161 0.95 -4.73 -10.98
CA VAL A 161 1.92 -3.68 -10.61
C VAL A 161 2.12 -3.71 -9.10
N PHE A 162 3.37 -3.84 -8.67
CA PHE A 162 3.79 -3.75 -7.28
C PHE A 162 4.40 -2.38 -7.00
N LEU A 163 3.98 -1.75 -5.92
CA LEU A 163 4.40 -0.42 -5.49
C LEU A 163 4.86 -0.48 -4.03
N ASP A 164 6.17 -0.46 -3.81
CA ASP A 164 6.71 -0.52 -2.45
C ASP A 164 6.95 0.91 -1.92
N GLU A 165 6.07 1.34 -1.00
CA GLU A 165 6.09 2.65 -0.34
C GLU A 165 6.26 3.82 -1.33
N ALA A 166 5.51 3.79 -2.44
CA ALA A 166 5.68 4.69 -3.58
C ALA A 166 5.50 6.19 -3.26
N THR A 167 4.84 6.54 -2.17
CA THR A 167 4.53 7.92 -1.78
C THR A 167 5.43 8.48 -0.68
N THR A 168 6.35 7.66 -0.15
CA THR A 168 7.24 8.07 0.94
C THR A 168 8.12 9.25 0.53
N GLY A 169 8.20 10.24 1.42
CA GLY A 169 9.01 11.45 1.21
C GLY A 169 8.41 12.49 0.26
N LEU A 170 7.19 12.27 -0.25
CA LEU A 170 6.50 13.26 -1.08
C LEU A 170 5.75 14.29 -0.22
N ASP A 171 5.71 15.53 -0.71
CA ASP A 171 4.80 16.52 -0.16
C ASP A 171 3.32 16.14 -0.38
N PRO A 172 2.36 16.69 0.39
CA PRO A 172 0.95 16.31 0.30
C PRO A 172 0.34 16.46 -1.10
N GLN A 173 0.75 17.46 -1.88
CA GLN A 173 0.22 17.68 -3.23
C GLN A 173 0.78 16.63 -4.21
N ALA A 174 2.09 16.36 -4.15
CA ALA A 174 2.73 15.34 -4.98
C ALA A 174 2.16 13.95 -4.67
N ARG A 175 1.89 13.66 -3.38
CA ARG A 175 1.25 12.40 -2.94
C ARG A 175 -0.14 12.24 -3.55
N ARG A 176 -1.01 13.25 -3.48
CA ARG A 176 -2.36 13.19 -4.09
C ARG A 176 -2.30 12.98 -5.60
N ASN A 177 -1.40 13.70 -6.28
CA ASN A 177 -1.20 13.52 -7.73
C ASN A 177 -0.75 12.08 -8.07
N LEU A 178 0.04 11.45 -7.20
CA LEU A 178 0.47 10.06 -7.38
C LEU A 178 -0.69 9.07 -7.13
N TRP A 179 -1.56 9.35 -6.17
CA TRP A 179 -2.78 8.55 -5.95
C TRP A 179 -3.70 8.55 -7.17
N ASP A 180 -3.85 9.69 -7.86
CA ASP A 180 -4.63 9.76 -9.08
C ASP A 180 -4.02 8.89 -10.19
N VAL A 181 -2.69 8.86 -10.30
CA VAL A 181 -1.98 7.96 -11.24
C VAL A 181 -2.23 6.50 -10.87
N ILE A 182 -2.11 6.11 -9.59
CA ILE A 182 -2.33 4.73 -9.13
C ILE A 182 -3.77 4.30 -9.39
N ARG A 183 -4.75 5.17 -9.13
CA ARG A 183 -6.16 4.90 -9.45
C ARG A 183 -6.40 4.70 -10.94
N SER A 184 -5.82 5.53 -11.80
CA SER A 184 -5.94 5.38 -13.25
C SER A 184 -5.34 4.04 -13.72
N ILE A 185 -4.17 3.63 -13.21
CA ILE A 185 -3.56 2.33 -13.50
C ILE A 185 -4.50 1.17 -13.16
N ASN A 186 -5.17 1.25 -12.02
CA ASN A 186 -6.10 0.20 -11.59
C ASN A 186 -7.45 0.29 -12.34
N GLN A 187 -8.14 1.43 -12.26
CA GLN A 187 -9.55 1.55 -12.69
C GLN A 187 -9.70 1.74 -14.20
N GLU A 188 -8.83 2.54 -14.83
CA GLU A 188 -8.95 2.83 -16.26
C GLU A 188 -8.20 1.81 -17.12
N HIS A 189 -7.05 1.30 -16.62
CA HIS A 189 -6.25 0.32 -17.35
C HIS A 189 -6.46 -1.12 -16.88
N GLY A 190 -7.30 -1.34 -15.86
CA GLY A 190 -7.69 -2.67 -15.37
C GLY A 190 -6.56 -3.50 -14.77
N LYS A 191 -5.46 -2.86 -14.33
CA LYS A 191 -4.32 -3.58 -13.76
C LYS A 191 -4.61 -3.98 -12.31
N THR A 192 -4.15 -5.15 -11.89
CA THR A 192 -4.06 -5.48 -10.47
C THR A 192 -2.94 -4.64 -9.85
N VAL A 193 -3.22 -3.96 -8.75
CA VAL A 193 -2.23 -3.15 -8.04
C VAL A 193 -2.04 -3.72 -6.64
N VAL A 194 -0.80 -3.98 -6.26
CA VAL A 194 -0.44 -4.35 -4.88
C VAL A 194 0.51 -3.30 -4.35
N LEU A 195 0.13 -2.64 -3.28
CA LEU A 195 0.97 -1.60 -2.69
C LEU A 195 1.27 -1.89 -1.22
N THR A 196 2.48 -1.50 -0.80
CA THR A 196 2.80 -1.40 0.61
C THR A 196 2.76 0.06 1.03
N THR A 197 2.28 0.32 2.21
CA THR A 197 2.27 1.66 2.78
C THR A 197 2.34 1.62 4.30
N HIS A 198 2.84 2.69 4.86
CA HIS A 198 2.69 3.02 6.27
C HIS A 198 1.77 4.24 6.47
N TYR A 199 1.12 4.73 5.39
CA TYR A 199 0.12 5.79 5.48
C TYR A 199 -1.28 5.19 5.44
N LEU A 200 -2.03 5.34 6.54
CA LEU A 200 -3.40 4.83 6.70
C LEU A 200 -4.35 5.45 5.67
N GLU A 201 -4.27 6.77 5.47
CA GLU A 201 -5.07 7.49 4.49
C GLU A 201 -4.87 6.95 3.06
N GLU A 202 -3.64 6.55 2.71
CA GLU A 202 -3.35 5.95 1.40
C GLU A 202 -4.07 4.61 1.22
N ALA A 203 -4.05 3.77 2.25
CA ALA A 203 -4.74 2.49 2.23
C ALA A 203 -6.27 2.66 2.11
N GLU A 204 -6.86 3.63 2.82
CA GLU A 204 -8.30 3.94 2.73
C GLU A 204 -8.71 4.46 1.36
N VAL A 205 -7.85 5.31 0.76
CA VAL A 205 -8.16 6.00 -0.49
C VAL A 205 -7.95 5.14 -1.72
N LEU A 206 -6.93 4.25 -1.72
CA LEU A 206 -6.51 3.52 -2.90
C LEU A 206 -6.95 2.05 -2.92
N CYS A 207 -7.12 1.41 -1.76
CA CYS A 207 -7.25 -0.03 -1.69
C CYS A 207 -8.71 -0.48 -1.51
N GLU A 208 -9.10 -1.51 -2.28
CA GLU A 208 -10.37 -2.20 -2.08
C GLU A 208 -10.34 -3.09 -0.83
N ARG A 209 -9.18 -3.74 -0.59
CA ARG A 209 -8.91 -4.53 0.61
C ARG A 209 -7.52 -4.26 1.12
N VAL A 210 -7.36 -4.38 2.43
CA VAL A 210 -6.11 -4.12 3.12
C VAL A 210 -5.79 -5.28 4.07
N ALA A 211 -4.56 -5.77 3.99
CA ALA A 211 -3.97 -6.64 5.01
C ALA A 211 -3.16 -5.76 5.98
N ILE A 212 -3.56 -5.72 7.24
CA ILE A 212 -2.79 -5.06 8.29
C ILE A 212 -1.75 -6.04 8.80
N MET A 213 -0.47 -5.67 8.69
CA MET A 213 0.67 -6.43 9.20
C MET A 213 1.23 -5.78 10.45
N ASP A 214 1.42 -6.58 11.49
CA ASP A 214 2.17 -6.23 12.68
C ASP A 214 2.96 -7.44 13.16
N GLU A 215 4.17 -7.20 13.72
CA GLU A 215 5.05 -8.25 14.24
C GLU A 215 5.19 -9.47 13.31
N SER A 216 5.42 -9.21 12.02
CA SER A 216 5.64 -10.21 10.97
C SER A 216 4.42 -11.04 10.58
N ARG A 217 3.21 -10.70 11.04
CA ARG A 217 1.96 -11.42 10.79
C ARG A 217 0.89 -10.51 10.22
N ILE A 218 -0.08 -11.07 9.51
CA ILE A 218 -1.34 -10.37 9.21
C ILE A 218 -2.24 -10.48 10.44
N VAL A 219 -2.60 -9.31 11.01
CA VAL A 219 -3.48 -9.20 12.19
C VAL A 219 -4.93 -8.95 11.79
N ALA A 220 -5.17 -8.36 10.62
CA ALA A 220 -6.51 -8.20 10.04
C ALA A 220 -6.43 -8.11 8.51
N LEU A 221 -7.52 -8.51 7.82
CA LEU A 221 -7.64 -8.42 6.37
C LEU A 221 -9.11 -8.27 6.00
N ASP A 222 -9.48 -7.11 5.47
CA ASP A 222 -10.82 -6.82 4.92
C ASP A 222 -10.77 -5.54 4.08
N THR A 223 -11.94 -5.05 3.63
CA THR A 223 -12.08 -3.70 3.10
C THR A 223 -11.81 -2.68 4.21
N PRO A 224 -11.31 -1.47 3.91
CA PRO A 224 -11.14 -0.42 4.91
C PRO A 224 -12.42 -0.18 5.72
N ALA A 225 -13.57 -0.07 5.04
CA ALA A 225 -14.87 0.11 5.69
C ALA A 225 -15.25 -1.10 6.58
N GLY A 226 -14.95 -2.34 6.16
CA GLY A 226 -15.20 -3.55 6.95
C GLY A 226 -14.35 -3.60 8.23
N LEU A 227 -13.07 -3.23 8.11
CA LEU A 227 -12.17 -3.13 9.27
C LEU A 227 -12.65 -2.09 10.29
N ILE A 228 -13.06 -0.91 9.81
CA ILE A 228 -13.58 0.17 10.66
C ILE A 228 -14.89 -0.27 11.32
N ALA A 229 -15.82 -0.89 10.57
CA ALA A 229 -17.08 -1.37 11.12
C ALA A 229 -16.89 -2.46 12.20
N ALA A 230 -15.78 -3.21 12.15
CA ALA A 230 -15.45 -4.23 13.16
C ALA A 230 -15.05 -3.65 14.53
N LEU A 231 -14.76 -2.33 14.62
CA LEU A 231 -14.44 -1.66 15.88
C LEU A 231 -15.63 -1.57 16.85
N ASP A 232 -16.86 -1.82 16.36
CA ASP A 232 -18.08 -1.63 17.15
C ASP A 232 -18.29 -0.19 17.68
N ALA A 233 -17.67 0.79 16.98
CA ALA A 233 -17.72 2.21 17.29
C ALA A 233 -17.78 3.04 16.01
N ASP A 234 -18.68 4.05 15.99
CA ASP A 234 -18.86 4.91 14.81
C ASP A 234 -17.97 6.15 14.86
N ALA A 235 -17.54 6.54 16.09
CA ALA A 235 -16.72 7.73 16.29
C ALA A 235 -15.79 7.61 17.51
N ARG A 236 -14.72 8.40 17.45
CA ARG A 236 -13.83 8.69 18.58
C ARG A 236 -14.15 10.09 19.10
N VAL A 237 -14.51 10.19 20.39
CA VAL A 237 -14.62 11.46 21.11
C VAL A 237 -13.35 11.67 21.92
N SER A 238 -12.63 12.73 21.65
CA SER A 238 -11.42 13.10 22.39
C SER A 238 -11.63 14.44 23.09
N TYR A 239 -11.10 14.57 24.32
CA TYR A 239 -11.16 15.80 25.09
C TYR A 239 -10.06 15.83 26.15
N THR A 240 -9.77 17.02 26.66
CA THR A 240 -8.83 17.24 27.76
C THR A 240 -9.58 17.83 28.95
N ASP A 241 -9.39 17.26 30.12
CA ASP A 241 -9.91 17.81 31.39
C ASP A 241 -8.79 17.95 32.46
N SER A 242 -9.14 18.14 33.70
CA SER A 242 -8.19 18.28 34.82
C SER A 242 -7.38 17.00 35.10
N ALA A 243 -7.84 15.83 34.65
CA ALA A 243 -7.17 14.54 34.78
C ALA A 243 -6.24 14.24 33.62
N GLY A 244 -6.36 14.98 32.50
CA GLY A 244 -5.52 14.82 31.31
C GLY A 244 -6.29 14.62 30.01
N ASP A 245 -5.64 14.00 29.04
CA ASP A 245 -6.23 13.71 27.73
C ASP A 245 -7.02 12.40 27.75
N HIS A 246 -8.23 12.45 27.19
CA HIS A 246 -9.15 11.32 27.09
C HIS A 246 -9.49 11.04 25.63
N ALA A 247 -9.66 9.76 25.29
CA ALA A 247 -10.19 9.30 24.03
C ALA A 247 -11.13 8.11 24.26
N VAL A 248 -12.37 8.22 23.79
CA VAL A 248 -13.40 7.19 23.98
C VAL A 248 -14.01 6.84 22.63
N TYR A 249 -14.09 5.54 22.34
CA TYR A 249 -14.73 5.00 21.15
C TYR A 249 -16.21 4.76 21.43
N VAL A 250 -17.09 5.32 20.61
CA VAL A 250 -18.52 5.37 20.89
C VAL A 250 -19.36 5.15 19.63
N ARG A 251 -20.57 4.60 19.81
CA ARG A 251 -21.58 4.52 18.74
C ARG A 251 -22.40 5.80 18.63
N ASP A 252 -22.65 6.48 19.74
CA ASP A 252 -23.38 7.74 19.78
C ASP A 252 -22.48 8.86 20.29
N ALA A 253 -21.83 9.55 19.35
CA ALA A 253 -20.96 10.66 19.68
C ALA A 253 -21.72 11.85 20.29
N GLN A 254 -22.99 12.08 19.89
CA GLN A 254 -23.77 13.20 20.41
C GLN A 254 -24.11 12.98 21.89
N ALA A 255 -24.62 11.80 22.24
CA ALA A 255 -24.89 11.45 23.62
C ALA A 255 -23.62 11.55 24.49
N THR A 256 -22.51 10.97 24.01
CA THR A 256 -21.23 10.99 24.75
C THR A 256 -20.71 12.42 24.96
N VAL A 257 -20.80 13.29 23.97
CA VAL A 257 -20.38 14.70 24.11
C VAL A 257 -21.23 15.41 25.15
N LEU A 258 -22.53 15.17 25.15
CA LEU A 258 -23.43 15.74 26.17
C LEU A 258 -23.07 15.24 27.57
N ASP A 259 -22.86 13.94 27.75
CA ASP A 259 -22.47 13.34 29.03
C ASP A 259 -21.15 13.93 29.56
N VAL A 260 -20.16 14.10 28.70
CA VAL A 260 -18.84 14.69 29.05
C VAL A 260 -19.00 16.14 29.51
N LEU A 261 -19.80 16.94 28.80
CA LEU A 261 -20.02 18.35 29.14
C LEU A 261 -20.85 18.50 30.42
N GLU A 262 -21.86 17.65 30.65
CA GLU A 262 -22.66 17.65 31.86
C GLU A 262 -21.83 17.25 33.10
N ALA A 263 -21.02 16.17 32.96
CA ALA A 263 -20.12 15.73 34.03
C ALA A 263 -19.09 16.81 34.43
N ALA A 264 -18.50 17.48 33.43
CA ALA A 264 -17.57 18.58 33.68
C ALA A 264 -18.25 19.76 34.39
N ARG A 265 -19.48 20.11 33.97
CA ARG A 265 -20.27 21.19 34.60
C ARG A 265 -20.58 20.88 36.05
N GLU A 266 -20.96 19.64 36.35
CA GLU A 266 -21.27 19.21 37.74
C GLU A 266 -20.05 19.31 38.66
N LYS A 267 -18.85 19.01 38.12
CA LYS A 267 -17.58 19.10 38.85
C LYS A 267 -16.98 20.51 38.86
N GLY A 268 -17.54 21.45 38.11
CA GLY A 268 -16.99 22.80 37.97
C GLY A 268 -15.67 22.82 37.16
N GLU A 269 -15.44 21.82 36.31
CA GLU A 269 -14.26 21.66 35.47
C GLU A 269 -14.51 22.20 34.06
N THR A 270 -13.44 22.48 33.33
CA THR A 270 -13.50 22.94 31.95
C THR A 270 -13.00 21.84 31.02
N VAL A 271 -13.79 21.49 30.02
CA VAL A 271 -13.37 20.61 28.93
C VAL A 271 -12.69 21.43 27.84
N GLN A 272 -11.49 21.00 27.44
CA GLN A 272 -10.71 21.60 26.36
C GLN A 272 -10.50 20.59 25.24
N ASN A 273 -10.15 21.06 24.04
CA ASN A 273 -9.80 20.22 22.89
C ASN A 273 -10.87 19.17 22.56
N LEU A 274 -12.15 19.45 22.85
CA LEU A 274 -13.23 18.52 22.52
C LEU A 274 -13.32 18.37 20.99
N ALA A 275 -13.13 17.14 20.52
CA ALA A 275 -13.22 16.80 19.11
C ALA A 275 -13.98 15.48 18.92
N VAL A 276 -14.75 15.42 17.84
CA VAL A 276 -15.42 14.20 17.38
C VAL A 276 -14.87 13.87 16.01
N LYS A 277 -14.30 12.69 15.86
CA LYS A 277 -13.77 12.17 14.60
C LYS A 277 -14.46 10.85 14.30
N GLY A 278 -14.86 10.60 13.04
CA GLY A 278 -15.29 9.27 12.63
C GLY A 278 -14.16 8.27 12.86
N ALA A 279 -14.50 7.04 13.20
CA ALA A 279 -13.52 5.97 13.33
C ALA A 279 -12.79 5.75 11.98
N ASP A 280 -11.49 5.47 12.03
CA ASP A 280 -10.63 5.27 10.88
C ASP A 280 -9.70 4.06 11.06
N LEU A 281 -8.83 3.79 10.09
CA LEU A 281 -7.87 2.68 10.17
C LEU A 281 -6.83 2.85 11.28
N GLU A 282 -6.56 4.07 11.76
CA GLU A 282 -5.68 4.31 12.91
C GLU A 282 -6.28 3.70 14.19
N ASP A 283 -7.58 3.90 14.35
CA ASP A 283 -8.35 3.36 15.46
C ASP A 283 -8.41 1.83 15.40
N VAL A 284 -8.54 1.26 14.18
CA VAL A 284 -8.45 -0.19 13.95
C VAL A 284 -7.10 -0.72 14.38
N PHE A 285 -6.01 -0.08 13.92
CA PHE A 285 -4.66 -0.52 14.25
C PHE A 285 -4.41 -0.48 15.76
N LEU A 286 -4.79 0.62 16.42
CA LEU A 286 -4.67 0.78 17.87
C LEU A 286 -5.44 -0.32 18.62
N SER A 287 -6.67 -0.60 18.18
CA SER A 287 -7.50 -1.66 18.79
C SER A 287 -6.88 -3.06 18.67
N LEU A 288 -6.27 -3.37 17.53
CA LEU A 288 -5.69 -4.69 17.25
C LEU A 288 -4.34 -4.91 17.93
N THR A 289 -3.52 -3.85 18.08
CA THR A 289 -2.14 -3.97 18.54
C THR A 289 -1.91 -3.43 19.94
N GLY A 290 -2.85 -2.64 20.50
CA GLY A 290 -2.70 -1.93 21.77
C GLY A 290 -1.64 -0.83 21.74
N ARG A 291 -1.17 -0.43 20.56
CA ARG A 291 -0.12 0.58 20.35
C ARG A 291 -0.60 1.63 19.34
N GLU A 292 -0.27 2.90 19.60
CA GLU A 292 -0.48 3.95 18.62
C GLU A 292 0.30 3.65 17.33
N TYR A 293 -0.34 3.92 16.21
CA TYR A 293 0.32 3.81 14.90
C TYR A 293 1.39 4.91 14.79
N ARG A 294 2.64 4.53 14.62
CA ARG A 294 3.76 5.46 14.40
C ARG A 294 4.22 5.36 12.96
N GLU A 295 4.06 6.45 12.22
CA GLU A 295 4.55 6.63 10.85
C GLU A 295 6.09 6.56 10.76
#